data_d25c5dfdbc764938eafdeef1bd6e815b
#
_entry.id   d25c5dfdbc764938eafdeef1bd6e815b
#
_cell.length_a   1.000
_cell.length_b   1.000
_cell.length_c   1.000
_cell.angle_alpha   90.00
_cell.angle_beta   90.00
_cell.angle_gamma   90.00
#
_symmetry.space_group_name_H-M   'P 1'
#
loop_
_entity.id
_entity.type
_entity.pdbx_description
1 polymer ?
#
loop_
_entity_poly.entity_id
_entity_poly.type
_entity_poly.pdbx_seq_one_letter_code
_entity_poly.pdbx_strand_id
1 'polypeptide(L)'
;MHFPLRHTTLAAWLCVPLLGIGAPAADAQRQAQVAQKGADVMPFRLQATTHVFTKTAEGGIQKVVVKRAADKQQIEMIRAHLHDMQGRFAQGDFSGPAHIHGADMPGLAELKAAKPGRLAVEYRDVPGGAQLTYRSADILLVAAVHEWFDAQLSDHGADALAGHAHMPGEMPGGMHHHMHDGMSMPASPDAHKDMAPPANAR
;
A
#
# COMPACT_ATOMS: atom_id res chain seq x y z
N MET A 1 21.90 -42.63 71.93
CA MET A 1 21.33 -42.91 70.60
C MET A 1 20.64 -41.61 70.14
N HIS A 2 21.34 -40.82 69.28
CA HIS A 2 20.85 -39.55 68.76
C HIS A 2 20.55 -39.74 67.29
N PHE A 3 19.30 -39.57 66.87
CA PHE A 3 18.90 -39.56 65.49
C PHE A 3 18.93 -38.13 64.97
N PRO A 4 19.55 -37.85 63.80
CA PRO A 4 19.51 -36.53 63.21
C PRO A 4 18.24 -36.35 62.37
N LEU A 5 17.56 -35.25 62.59
CA LEU A 5 16.42 -34.76 61.80
C LEU A 5 16.93 -34.32 60.42
N ARG A 6 16.43 -34.95 59.35
CA ARG A 6 16.65 -34.51 57.97
C ARG A 6 15.69 -33.43 57.60
N HIS A 7 16.18 -32.23 57.35
CA HIS A 7 15.38 -31.14 56.78
C HIS A 7 15.32 -31.29 55.24
N THR A 8 14.14 -31.62 54.74
CA THR A 8 13.86 -31.59 53.31
C THR A 8 13.43 -30.17 52.90
N THR A 9 14.32 -29.48 52.19
CA THR A 9 14.05 -28.19 51.56
C THR A 9 13.23 -28.42 50.28
N LEU A 10 11.95 -28.04 50.30
CA LEU A 10 11.14 -27.93 49.10
C LEU A 10 11.62 -26.71 48.27
N ALA A 11 12.22 -26.97 47.11
CA ALA A 11 12.48 -25.96 46.12
C ALA A 11 11.18 -25.66 45.37
N ALA A 12 10.56 -24.51 45.64
CA ALA A 12 9.44 -24.00 44.89
C ALA A 12 9.95 -23.45 43.55
N TRP A 13 9.65 -24.14 42.49
CA TRP A 13 9.88 -23.63 41.08
C TRP A 13 8.83 -22.56 40.79
N LEU A 14 9.25 -21.31 40.77
CA LEU A 14 8.48 -20.20 40.26
C LEU A 14 8.43 -20.35 38.72
N CYS A 15 7.30 -20.89 38.21
CA CYS A 15 6.95 -20.73 36.78
C CYS A 15 6.57 -19.28 36.55
N VAL A 16 7.50 -18.49 36.00
CA VAL A 16 7.21 -17.18 35.44
C VAL A 16 6.51 -17.42 34.10
N PRO A 17 5.23 -17.01 33.92
CA PRO A 17 4.62 -17.10 32.60
C PRO A 17 5.37 -16.13 31.68
N LEU A 18 5.99 -16.64 30.61
CA LEU A 18 6.42 -15.84 29.47
C LEU A 18 5.13 -15.25 28.85
N LEU A 19 4.80 -14.03 29.23
CA LEU A 19 3.83 -13.23 28.50
C LEU A 19 4.41 -13.00 27.11
N GLY A 20 3.89 -13.75 26.12
CA GLY A 20 4.23 -13.56 24.71
C GLY A 20 3.92 -12.12 24.34
N ILE A 21 4.96 -11.35 24.04
CA ILE A 21 4.86 -10.01 23.44
C ILE A 21 4.25 -10.26 22.06
N GLY A 22 2.96 -9.89 21.89
CA GLY A 22 2.21 -10.20 20.68
C GLY A 22 2.81 -9.53 19.44
N ALA A 23 2.62 -10.16 18.28
CA ALA A 23 3.03 -9.67 16.95
C ALA A 23 2.76 -8.16 16.71
N PRO A 24 1.62 -7.57 17.13
CA PRO A 24 1.36 -6.14 16.91
C PRO A 24 2.36 -5.18 17.58
N ALA A 25 3.01 -5.59 18.68
CA ALA A 25 4.01 -4.76 19.34
C ALA A 25 5.35 -4.76 18.56
N ALA A 26 5.72 -5.89 17.94
CA ALA A 26 6.91 -6.00 17.10
C ALA A 26 6.77 -5.15 15.82
N ASP A 27 5.59 -5.17 15.18
CA ASP A 27 5.30 -4.37 14.00
C ASP A 27 5.35 -2.86 14.31
N ALA A 28 4.76 -2.41 15.40
CA ALA A 28 4.80 -1.02 15.83
C ALA A 28 6.24 -0.55 16.12
N GLN A 29 7.08 -1.40 16.74
CA GLN A 29 8.48 -1.09 16.97
C GLN A 29 9.26 -0.99 15.66
N ARG A 30 9.01 -1.89 14.70
CA ARG A 30 9.60 -1.88 13.36
C ARG A 30 9.24 -0.60 12.62
N GLN A 31 7.96 -0.22 12.59
CA GLN A 31 7.46 0.99 11.95
C GLN A 31 8.09 2.26 12.55
N ALA A 32 8.26 2.32 13.88
CA ALA A 32 8.92 3.44 14.54
C ALA A 32 10.40 3.54 14.14
N GLN A 33 11.13 2.42 14.01
CA GLN A 33 12.51 2.41 13.53
C GLN A 33 12.62 2.87 12.08
N VAL A 34 11.70 2.41 11.21
CA VAL A 34 11.63 2.81 9.80
C VAL A 34 11.36 4.31 9.69
N ALA A 35 10.42 4.85 10.47
CA ALA A 35 10.11 6.28 10.49
C ALA A 35 11.32 7.12 10.94
N GLN A 36 12.08 6.64 11.94
CA GLN A 36 13.29 7.32 12.42
C GLN A 36 14.39 7.34 11.35
N LYS A 37 14.72 6.19 10.75
CA LYS A 37 15.71 6.09 9.69
C LYS A 37 15.27 6.80 8.40
N GLY A 38 13.96 6.81 8.14
CA GLY A 38 13.37 7.52 7.01
C GLY A 38 13.68 9.02 7.04
N ALA A 39 13.76 9.63 8.21
CA ALA A 39 14.10 11.04 8.37
C ALA A 39 15.54 11.38 7.88
N ASP A 40 16.45 10.39 7.84
CA ASP A 40 17.81 10.59 7.34
C ASP A 40 17.87 10.63 5.80
N VAL A 41 16.89 10.04 5.13
CA VAL A 41 16.88 9.83 3.66
C VAL A 41 15.80 10.67 2.97
N MET A 42 14.61 10.75 3.56
CA MET A 42 13.46 11.48 3.00
C MET A 42 13.45 12.93 3.52
N PRO A 43 13.57 13.93 2.63
CA PRO A 43 13.60 15.34 3.03
C PRO A 43 12.23 15.89 3.44
N PHE A 44 11.16 15.13 3.22
CA PHE A 44 9.78 15.46 3.59
C PHE A 44 9.32 14.67 4.83
N ARG A 45 8.26 15.15 5.49
CA ARG A 45 7.73 14.53 6.71
C ARG A 45 6.78 13.37 6.36
N LEU A 46 7.08 12.16 6.83
CA LEU A 46 6.23 10.97 6.63
C LEU A 46 4.78 11.22 7.06
N GLN A 47 4.59 11.77 8.28
CA GLN A 47 3.24 12.02 8.82
C GLN A 47 2.43 13.04 7.99
N ALA A 48 3.10 13.86 7.16
CA ALA A 48 2.44 14.82 6.27
C ALA A 48 2.12 14.25 4.88
N THR A 49 2.54 13.01 4.61
CA THR A 49 2.47 12.37 3.30
C THR A 49 1.80 11.00 3.39
N THR A 50 1.38 10.48 2.24
CA THR A 50 0.89 9.12 2.07
C THR A 50 1.67 8.47 0.93
N HIS A 51 2.24 7.29 1.20
CA HIS A 51 2.81 6.43 0.18
C HIS A 51 1.73 5.48 -0.35
N VAL A 52 1.58 5.38 -1.65
CA VAL A 52 0.63 4.47 -2.29
C VAL A 52 1.40 3.52 -3.20
N PHE A 53 1.30 2.23 -2.92
CA PHE A 53 1.96 1.17 -3.69
C PHE A 53 0.92 0.36 -4.44
N THR A 54 0.98 0.40 -5.78
CA THR A 54 0.06 -0.30 -6.66
C THR A 54 0.83 -1.34 -7.47
N LYS A 55 0.53 -2.62 -7.29
CA LYS A 55 1.10 -3.70 -8.10
C LYS A 55 0.42 -3.73 -9.47
N THR A 56 1.21 -3.91 -10.53
CA THR A 56 0.72 -4.05 -11.91
C THR A 56 1.27 -5.32 -12.54
N ALA A 57 0.71 -5.75 -13.67
CA ALA A 57 1.19 -6.93 -14.38
C ALA A 57 2.65 -6.82 -14.86
N GLU A 58 3.16 -5.60 -15.02
CA GLU A 58 4.51 -5.32 -15.52
C GLU A 58 5.48 -4.87 -14.42
N GLY A 59 5.03 -4.78 -13.16
CA GLY A 59 5.82 -4.30 -12.03
C GLY A 59 4.99 -3.51 -11.04
N GLY A 60 5.09 -2.16 -10.99
CA GLY A 60 4.30 -1.42 -10.03
C GLY A 60 4.43 0.09 -10.10
N ILE A 61 3.61 0.76 -9.29
CA ILE A 61 3.56 2.21 -9.17
C ILE A 61 3.73 2.58 -7.69
N GLN A 62 4.75 3.36 -7.39
CA GLN A 62 4.92 4.03 -6.10
C GLN A 62 4.54 5.50 -6.26
N LYS A 63 3.53 5.95 -5.52
CA LYS A 63 3.10 7.34 -5.51
C LYS A 63 3.25 7.91 -4.11
N VAL A 64 3.82 9.10 -3.98
CA VAL A 64 3.93 9.84 -2.72
C VAL A 64 3.21 11.16 -2.88
N VAL A 65 2.24 11.43 -2.01
CA VAL A 65 1.44 12.64 -2.05
C VAL A 65 1.24 13.23 -0.66
N VAL A 66 1.07 14.54 -0.58
CA VAL A 66 0.75 15.22 0.67
C VAL A 66 -0.67 14.90 1.13
N LYS A 67 -0.89 14.78 2.46
CA LYS A 67 -2.23 14.67 3.07
C LYS A 67 -3.01 15.98 2.98
N ARG A 68 -2.32 17.12 2.89
CA ARG A 68 -2.90 18.46 2.78
C ARG A 68 -2.46 19.11 1.47
N ALA A 69 -3.39 19.30 0.54
CA ALA A 69 -3.09 19.84 -0.80
C ALA A 69 -2.42 21.23 -0.81
N ALA A 70 -2.56 22.01 0.27
CA ALA A 70 -1.96 23.33 0.42
C ALA A 70 -0.47 23.31 0.81
N ASP A 71 0.10 22.13 1.15
CA ASP A 71 1.49 22.01 1.62
C ASP A 71 2.48 21.98 0.45
N LYS A 72 2.65 23.14 -0.22
CA LYS A 72 3.49 23.27 -1.43
C LYS A 72 4.94 22.89 -1.16
N GLN A 73 5.48 23.22 0.02
CA GLN A 73 6.86 22.89 0.36
C GLN A 73 7.09 21.37 0.39
N GLN A 74 6.17 20.61 1.00
CA GLN A 74 6.27 19.14 0.99
C GLN A 74 6.14 18.57 -0.40
N ILE A 75 5.27 19.15 -1.27
CA ILE A 75 5.15 18.72 -2.67
C ILE A 75 6.47 18.88 -3.43
N GLU A 76 7.14 20.01 -3.28
CA GLU A 76 8.44 20.27 -3.91
C GLU A 76 9.51 19.30 -3.41
N MET A 77 9.56 19.04 -2.10
CA MET A 77 10.49 18.07 -1.51
C MET A 77 10.23 16.65 -2.01
N ILE A 78 8.96 16.21 -2.11
CA ILE A 78 8.58 14.90 -2.66
C ILE A 78 9.06 14.78 -4.10
N ARG A 79 8.80 15.78 -4.93
CA ARG A 79 9.17 15.78 -6.34
C ARG A 79 10.68 15.69 -6.55
N ALA A 80 11.43 16.54 -5.86
CA ALA A 80 12.90 16.52 -5.93
C ALA A 80 13.46 15.15 -5.49
N HIS A 81 12.94 14.60 -4.39
CA HIS A 81 13.40 13.33 -3.86
C HIS A 81 13.08 12.16 -4.80
N LEU A 82 11.85 12.05 -5.31
CA LEU A 82 11.49 10.96 -6.21
C LEU A 82 12.20 11.06 -7.56
N HIS A 83 12.49 12.27 -8.03
CA HIS A 83 13.30 12.47 -9.23
C HIS A 83 14.75 11.96 -9.01
N ASP A 84 15.38 12.26 -7.87
CA ASP A 84 16.70 11.70 -7.51
C ASP A 84 16.64 10.17 -7.39
N MET A 85 15.64 9.63 -6.70
CA MET A 85 15.43 8.18 -6.58
C MET A 85 15.31 7.49 -7.94
N GLN A 86 14.60 8.09 -8.89
CA GLN A 86 14.49 7.55 -10.27
C GLN A 86 15.86 7.34 -10.90
N GLY A 87 16.74 8.34 -10.84
CA GLY A 87 18.10 8.25 -11.37
C GLY A 87 18.93 7.17 -10.70
N ARG A 88 18.86 7.08 -9.37
CA ARG A 88 19.56 6.06 -8.56
C ARG A 88 19.07 4.65 -8.86
N PHE A 89 17.77 4.43 -8.85
CA PHE A 89 17.16 3.12 -9.07
C PHE A 89 17.38 2.61 -10.49
N ALA A 90 17.37 3.51 -11.50
CA ALA A 90 17.72 3.14 -12.86
C ALA A 90 19.17 2.64 -13.01
N GLN A 91 20.05 3.00 -12.07
CA GLN A 91 21.44 2.54 -11.99
C GLN A 91 21.62 1.36 -11.00
N GLY A 92 20.54 0.84 -10.40
CA GLY A 92 20.59 -0.24 -9.39
C GLY A 92 21.01 0.23 -7.99
N ASP A 93 21.09 1.53 -7.74
CA ASP A 93 21.37 2.08 -6.41
C ASP A 93 20.11 2.15 -5.55
N PHE A 94 19.88 1.11 -4.76
CA PHE A 94 18.83 1.01 -3.75
C PHE A 94 19.39 1.18 -2.32
N SER A 95 20.46 1.93 -2.15
CA SER A 95 21.10 2.15 -0.84
C SER A 95 20.17 2.88 0.15
N GLY A 96 19.35 3.82 -0.32
CA GLY A 96 18.35 4.51 0.49
C GLY A 96 17.34 3.54 1.13
N PRO A 97 16.58 2.75 0.36
CA PRO A 97 15.73 1.70 0.90
C PRO A 97 16.46 0.72 1.83
N ALA A 98 17.67 0.27 1.46
CA ALA A 98 18.47 -0.62 2.31
C ALA A 98 18.83 0.00 3.67
N HIS A 99 19.11 1.30 3.72
CA HIS A 99 19.38 2.02 4.97
C HIS A 99 18.13 2.08 5.86
N ILE A 100 16.99 2.41 5.28
CA ILE A 100 15.73 2.57 6.02
C ILE A 100 15.19 1.22 6.50
N HIS A 101 15.10 0.25 5.60
CA HIS A 101 14.37 -1.00 5.78
C HIS A 101 15.25 -2.22 6.04
N GLY A 102 16.57 -2.10 5.91
CA GLY A 102 17.51 -3.21 5.98
C GLY A 102 17.84 -3.77 4.59
N ALA A 103 19.04 -4.37 4.49
CA ALA A 103 19.55 -4.91 3.24
C ALA A 103 18.87 -6.24 2.84
N ASP A 104 18.22 -6.89 3.78
CA ASP A 104 17.49 -8.16 3.68
C ASP A 104 16.00 -7.98 3.39
N MET A 105 15.58 -6.74 3.08
CA MET A 105 14.19 -6.43 2.71
C MET A 105 13.75 -7.28 1.50
N PRO A 106 12.55 -7.94 1.55
CA PRO A 106 12.06 -8.75 0.46
C PRO A 106 12.10 -8.04 -0.90
N GLY A 107 12.52 -8.76 -1.94
CA GLY A 107 12.67 -8.26 -3.31
C GLY A 107 13.84 -7.30 -3.55
N LEU A 108 14.46 -6.76 -2.52
CA LEU A 108 15.50 -5.72 -2.67
C LEU A 108 16.80 -6.26 -3.27
N ALA A 109 17.18 -7.50 -2.96
CA ALA A 109 18.39 -8.13 -3.48
C ALA A 109 18.31 -8.33 -5.00
N GLU A 110 17.16 -8.80 -5.49
CA GLU A 110 16.87 -9.02 -6.91
C GLU A 110 16.85 -7.68 -7.68
N LEU A 111 16.23 -6.65 -7.11
CA LEU A 111 16.20 -5.31 -7.72
C LEU A 111 17.60 -4.71 -7.84
N LYS A 112 18.44 -4.87 -6.81
CA LYS A 112 19.84 -4.44 -6.83
C LYS A 112 20.71 -5.22 -7.82
N ALA A 113 20.42 -6.51 -8.02
CA ALA A 113 21.15 -7.39 -8.93
C ALA A 113 20.67 -7.27 -10.40
N ALA A 114 19.60 -6.51 -10.65
CA ALA A 114 19.06 -6.33 -11.99
C ALA A 114 20.11 -5.71 -12.93
N LYS A 115 20.32 -6.37 -14.08
CA LYS A 115 21.23 -5.81 -15.10
C LYS A 115 20.67 -4.48 -15.66
N PRO A 116 21.52 -3.54 -16.07
CA PRO A 116 21.09 -2.29 -16.67
C PRO A 116 20.03 -2.50 -17.77
N GLY A 117 18.96 -1.72 -17.71
CA GLY A 117 17.85 -1.79 -18.66
C GLY A 117 16.85 -2.92 -18.45
N ARG A 118 17.05 -3.83 -17.48
CA ARG A 118 16.08 -4.90 -17.17
C ARG A 118 14.93 -4.41 -16.28
N LEU A 119 15.17 -3.40 -15.47
CA LEU A 119 14.16 -2.69 -14.68
C LEU A 119 14.12 -1.23 -15.18
N ALA A 120 13.02 -0.83 -15.79
CA ALA A 120 12.77 0.57 -16.13
C ALA A 120 12.12 1.27 -14.93
N VAL A 121 12.63 2.46 -14.59
CA VAL A 121 12.06 3.30 -13.53
C VAL A 121 11.77 4.67 -14.14
N GLU A 122 10.49 5.04 -14.17
CA GLU A 122 10.01 6.28 -14.77
C GLU A 122 9.42 7.20 -13.70
N TYR A 123 9.78 8.49 -13.78
CA TYR A 123 9.28 9.53 -12.91
C TYR A 123 8.14 10.32 -13.56
N ARG A 124 7.17 10.75 -12.75
CA ARG A 124 6.13 11.70 -13.18
C ARG A 124 5.62 12.54 -12.01
N ASP A 125 5.42 13.84 -12.25
CA ASP A 125 4.63 14.70 -11.37
C ASP A 125 3.17 14.24 -11.33
N VAL A 126 2.57 14.26 -10.14
CA VAL A 126 1.13 14.06 -9.96
C VAL A 126 0.55 15.16 -9.07
N PRO A 127 -0.77 15.38 -9.07
CA PRO A 127 -1.40 16.29 -8.11
C PRO A 127 -1.01 15.93 -6.67
N GLY A 128 -0.48 16.89 -5.94
CA GLY A 128 -0.06 16.72 -4.55
C GLY A 128 1.28 16.03 -4.33
N GLY A 129 2.05 15.68 -5.37
CA GLY A 129 3.35 15.03 -5.21
C GLY A 129 3.94 14.48 -6.49
N ALA A 130 4.49 13.25 -6.43
CA ALA A 130 5.10 12.56 -7.56
C ALA A 130 4.89 11.05 -7.52
N GLN A 131 5.26 10.39 -8.60
CA GLN A 131 5.10 8.96 -8.82
C GLN A 131 6.34 8.38 -9.52
N LEU A 132 6.75 7.18 -9.10
CA LEU A 132 7.64 6.29 -9.82
C LEU A 132 6.85 5.12 -10.39
N THR A 133 7.14 4.75 -11.63
CA THR A 133 6.60 3.54 -12.27
C THR A 133 7.73 2.58 -12.56
N TYR A 134 7.62 1.36 -12.07
CA TYR A 134 8.59 0.28 -12.24
C TYR A 134 8.05 -0.69 -13.27
N ARG A 135 8.86 -1.01 -14.31
CA ARG A 135 8.48 -1.98 -15.34
C ARG A 135 9.62 -2.92 -15.69
N SER A 136 9.26 -4.18 -15.89
CA SER A 136 10.16 -5.21 -16.39
C SER A 136 9.41 -6.22 -17.24
N ALA A 137 10.08 -6.74 -18.28
CA ALA A 137 9.64 -7.92 -19.00
C ALA A 137 10.06 -9.22 -18.29
N ASP A 138 10.88 -9.13 -17.25
CA ASP A 138 11.34 -10.26 -16.45
C ASP A 138 10.37 -10.49 -15.29
N ILE A 139 9.68 -11.64 -15.33
CA ILE A 139 8.69 -11.99 -14.31
C ILE A 139 9.28 -12.08 -12.89
N LEU A 140 10.57 -12.42 -12.76
CA LEU A 140 11.24 -12.47 -11.46
C LEU A 140 11.46 -11.05 -10.90
N LEU A 141 11.79 -10.08 -11.76
CA LEU A 141 11.88 -8.68 -11.33
C LEU A 141 10.50 -8.08 -11.04
N VAL A 142 9.46 -8.48 -11.76
CA VAL A 142 8.07 -8.10 -11.43
C VAL A 142 7.69 -8.63 -10.05
N ALA A 143 7.98 -9.91 -9.77
CA ALA A 143 7.75 -10.51 -8.46
C ALA A 143 8.54 -9.78 -7.35
N ALA A 144 9.81 -9.46 -7.59
CA ALA A 144 10.64 -8.71 -6.65
C ALA A 144 10.07 -7.30 -6.34
N VAL A 145 9.55 -6.58 -7.34
CA VAL A 145 8.83 -5.30 -7.12
C VAL A 145 7.61 -5.50 -6.22
N HIS A 146 6.85 -6.59 -6.44
CA HIS A 146 5.65 -6.88 -5.64
C HIS A 146 5.99 -7.22 -4.19
N GLU A 147 7.01 -8.04 -3.94
CA GLU A 147 7.49 -8.38 -2.60
C GLU A 147 8.02 -7.14 -1.88
N TRP A 148 8.78 -6.32 -2.60
CA TRP A 148 9.30 -5.06 -2.07
C TRP A 148 8.17 -4.09 -1.70
N PHE A 149 7.10 -4.00 -2.49
CA PHE A 149 5.93 -3.17 -2.18
C PHE A 149 5.15 -3.68 -0.97
N ASP A 150 5.00 -5.00 -0.81
CA ASP A 150 4.38 -5.57 0.40
C ASP A 150 5.18 -5.24 1.66
N ALA A 151 6.51 -5.35 1.58
CA ALA A 151 7.38 -5.00 2.69
C ALA A 151 7.32 -3.49 3.01
N GLN A 152 7.25 -2.61 1.99
CA GLN A 152 7.05 -1.18 2.16
C GLN A 152 5.72 -0.87 2.87
N LEU A 153 4.62 -1.53 2.47
CA LEU A 153 3.31 -1.37 3.11
C LEU A 153 3.35 -1.76 4.58
N SER A 154 3.98 -2.89 4.91
CA SER A 154 4.15 -3.34 6.28
C SER A 154 4.97 -2.35 7.13
N ASP A 155 6.09 -1.90 6.60
CA ASP A 155 7.07 -1.06 7.31
C ASP A 155 6.59 0.38 7.53
N HIS A 156 5.84 0.94 6.58
CA HIS A 156 5.28 2.30 6.70
C HIS A 156 3.95 2.36 7.46
N GLY A 157 3.27 1.24 7.65
CA GLY A 157 2.02 1.15 8.42
C GLY A 157 0.96 2.15 7.95
N ALA A 158 0.48 3.00 8.86
CA ALA A 158 -0.58 3.98 8.58
C ALA A 158 -0.21 5.09 7.58
N ASP A 159 1.08 5.25 7.26
CA ASP A 159 1.55 6.22 6.26
C ASP A 159 1.66 5.64 4.85
N ALA A 160 1.29 4.35 4.68
CA ALA A 160 1.23 3.69 3.38
C ALA A 160 -0.13 3.04 3.10
N LEU A 161 -0.50 2.99 1.82
CA LEU A 161 -1.74 2.38 1.34
C LEU A 161 -1.47 1.49 0.12
N ALA A 162 -2.16 0.35 0.05
CA ALA A 162 -2.23 -0.44 -1.16
C ALA A 162 -3.14 0.27 -2.17
N GLY A 163 -2.61 0.54 -3.36
CA GLY A 163 -3.37 1.08 -4.48
C GLY A 163 -3.98 -0.04 -5.33
N HIS A 164 -5.02 0.30 -6.08
CA HIS A 164 -5.64 -0.60 -7.06
C HIS A 164 -5.20 -0.22 -8.47
N ALA A 165 -4.72 -1.19 -9.25
CA ALA A 165 -4.53 -1.00 -10.67
C ALA A 165 -5.90 -0.96 -11.34
N HIS A 166 -6.25 0.16 -12.00
CA HIS A 166 -7.43 0.18 -12.87
C HIS A 166 -7.14 -0.69 -14.08
N MET A 167 -7.81 -1.83 -14.19
CA MET A 167 -7.83 -2.62 -15.42
C MET A 167 -8.51 -1.79 -16.50
N PRO A 168 -7.95 -1.66 -17.72
CA PRO A 168 -8.64 -1.03 -18.83
C PRO A 168 -9.92 -1.83 -19.13
N GLY A 169 -11.07 -1.28 -18.79
CA GLY A 169 -12.37 -1.95 -18.96
C GLY A 169 -13.29 -1.94 -17.73
N GLU A 170 -12.79 -1.55 -16.57
CA GLU A 170 -13.64 -1.39 -15.37
C GLU A 170 -14.32 -0.03 -15.41
N MET A 171 -15.58 -0.05 -15.82
CA MET A 171 -16.45 1.15 -15.77
C MET A 171 -16.58 1.60 -14.31
N PRO A 172 -16.46 2.90 -14.00
CA PRO A 172 -16.69 3.39 -12.64
C PRO A 172 -18.17 3.19 -12.25
N GLY A 173 -18.36 2.30 -11.28
CA GLY A 173 -19.47 2.33 -10.36
C GLY A 173 -20.86 2.20 -10.93
N GLY A 174 -21.33 0.98 -11.18
CA GLY A 174 -22.75 0.69 -11.12
C GLY A 174 -23.28 1.04 -9.73
N MET A 175 -24.14 2.05 -9.65
CA MET A 175 -24.99 2.30 -8.48
C MET A 175 -25.80 1.04 -8.21
N HIS A 176 -25.49 0.35 -7.13
CA HIS A 176 -26.39 -0.68 -6.60
C HIS A 176 -27.64 0.03 -6.07
N HIS A 177 -28.66 0.14 -6.92
CA HIS A 177 -30.01 0.38 -6.44
C HIS A 177 -30.45 -0.86 -5.66
N HIS A 178 -30.52 -0.74 -4.35
CA HIS A 178 -31.32 -1.65 -3.53
C HIS A 178 -32.76 -1.58 -4.00
N MET A 179 -33.20 -2.59 -4.74
CA MET A 179 -34.61 -2.85 -4.92
C MET A 179 -35.15 -3.40 -3.61
N HIS A 180 -35.95 -2.58 -2.92
CA HIS A 180 -36.88 -3.06 -1.92
C HIS A 180 -37.96 -3.87 -2.62
N ASP A 181 -37.95 -5.17 -2.31
CA ASP A 181 -39.08 -6.07 -2.52
C ASP A 181 -40.27 -5.64 -1.62
N GLY A 182 -41.43 -5.61 -2.20
CA GLY A 182 -42.67 -5.72 -1.45
C GLY A 182 -43.74 -4.65 -1.77
N MET A 183 -44.66 -4.92 -2.66
CA MET A 183 -46.09 -5.06 -2.33
C MET A 183 -46.96 -5.21 -3.58
N SER A 184 -47.66 -6.30 -3.56
CA SER A 184 -48.93 -6.74 -4.19
C SER A 184 -49.71 -5.77 -5.09
N MET A 185 -50.11 -6.38 -6.21
CA MET A 185 -51.25 -6.00 -7.08
C MET A 185 -52.60 -5.88 -6.34
N PRO A 186 -53.53 -5.14 -6.86
CA PRO A 186 -54.64 -5.83 -7.52
C PRO A 186 -55.06 -5.27 -8.88
N ALA A 187 -55.78 -6.10 -9.59
CA ALA A 187 -56.21 -6.05 -10.96
C ALA A 187 -57.37 -5.06 -11.26
N SER A 188 -57.35 -4.55 -12.48
CA SER A 188 -58.42 -4.32 -13.48
C SER A 188 -59.82 -3.80 -13.06
N PRO A 189 -60.71 -3.33 -13.95
CA PRO A 189 -60.74 -3.30 -15.43
C PRO A 189 -61.35 -2.02 -16.10
N ASP A 190 -61.28 -2.02 -17.45
CA ASP A 190 -62.26 -1.45 -18.42
C ASP A 190 -62.41 0.07 -18.62
N ALA A 191 -62.17 0.56 -19.81
CA ALA A 191 -63.17 0.93 -20.81
C ALA A 191 -62.59 1.80 -21.95
N HIS A 192 -62.74 1.26 -23.12
CA HIS A 192 -63.09 1.87 -24.41
C HIS A 192 -63.16 3.42 -24.55
N LYS A 193 -62.50 4.01 -25.54
CA LYS A 193 -63.18 4.43 -26.82
C LYS A 193 -62.35 5.43 -27.61
N ASP A 194 -62.15 5.09 -28.85
CA ASP A 194 -62.26 5.90 -30.07
C ASP A 194 -61.71 7.35 -30.07
N MET A 195 -60.84 7.67 -30.97
CA MET A 195 -61.09 8.38 -32.22
C MET A 195 -59.84 8.76 -32.98
N ALA A 196 -59.91 8.57 -34.28
CA ALA A 196 -58.94 8.80 -35.31
C ALA A 196 -58.63 10.29 -35.59
N PRO A 197 -57.63 10.58 -36.48
CA PRO A 197 -56.99 11.89 -36.68
C PRO A 197 -57.68 12.77 -37.73
N PRO A 198 -57.20 13.99 -37.92
CA PRO A 198 -56.95 14.46 -39.27
C PRO A 198 -55.61 15.15 -39.41
N ALA A 199 -54.88 14.85 -40.37
CA ALA A 199 -54.51 15.34 -41.66
C ALA A 199 -54.29 16.86 -41.83
N ASN A 200 -53.11 17.16 -42.42
CA ASN A 200 -52.76 18.26 -43.34
C ASN A 200 -52.62 19.69 -42.79
N ALA A 201 -51.57 20.34 -43.10
CA ALA A 201 -51.12 20.99 -44.29
C ALA A 201 -50.27 22.22 -43.97
N ARG A 202 -49.30 22.34 -44.69
CA ARG A 202 -48.45 23.35 -45.34
C ARG A 202 -47.12 23.59 -44.71
#